data_f441e081acf41b469ed8ef795b7a7241
#
_entry.id   f441e081acf41b469ed8ef795b7a7241
#
_cell.length_a   1.000
_cell.length_b   1.000
_cell.length_c   1.000
_cell.angle_alpha   90.00
_cell.angle_beta   90.00
_cell.angle_gamma   90.00
#
_symmetry.space_group_name_H-M   'P 1'
#
loop_
_entity.id
_entity.type
_entity.pdbx_description
1 polymer ?
#
loop_
_entity_poly.entity_id
_entity_poly.type
_entity_poly.pdbx_seq_one_letter_code
_entity_poly.pdbx_strand_id
1 'polypeptide(L)'
;MIIMNNEKKFYITTPIYYPSANFHIGHCYTTIVADAIARYKRLTGYDVFYLTGTDEHGEKIQKKANEAGVTPKEYVDKIVANAKDLWKSLDISYDKFIRTTDEEHVKCVQKIFERLYKQGDIYKGEYKGLYCTPCESFWTETQLINGKCPDCGRDVHEVSEEAYFFKLSKYQDRLVKYYEENPDFIEPESRKNEMINNFIKPGLADLCVSRTSFDWGIPVTFDDKHVVYVWLDALTNYISALGYLSDDDSLFKKYWPCDLHIVGKEIIRFHTIVWPIMLMALNLPLPKKVFGHGWLVIDGGKISKSLGNYKDPREYIDAYGVDAIRYFALREVPFGSDGSFSEDALINRTNGDLANILGNLVNRTIGMINKYFDGEVSNKGVSEEIDNNLIKEAESLYIKVENYMNKLEVPKALDSIFDLFRSLNKYIDETTPWILAKDDSKKDRLATVLYNLIEGIRIGTVLLRPFIPETTEKIFKQINTDNTSYDSVKEFGGYKSRTKVGIPEVLFQRIETK
;
A
#
# COMPACT_ATOMS: atom_id res chain seq x y z
N MET A 1 13.54 3.33 37.96
CA MET A 1 13.56 4.24 36.81
C MET A 1 13.24 3.38 35.59
N ILE A 2 11.96 3.28 35.24
CA ILE A 2 11.50 2.49 34.08
C ILE A 2 11.87 3.35 32.87
N ILE A 3 12.89 2.89 32.12
CA ILE A 3 13.18 3.45 30.81
C ILE A 3 11.92 3.14 29.97
N MET A 4 11.05 4.13 29.78
CA MET A 4 10.04 4.05 28.76
C MET A 4 10.78 3.97 27.42
N ASN A 5 10.91 2.76 26.88
CA ASN A 5 11.31 2.55 25.51
C ASN A 5 10.27 3.29 24.66
N ASN A 6 10.66 4.42 24.08
CA ASN A 6 9.81 5.21 23.21
C ASN A 6 9.79 4.52 21.84
N GLU A 7 9.22 3.31 21.80
CA GLU A 7 9.08 2.53 20.57
C GLU A 7 8.29 3.34 19.57
N LYS A 8 8.92 3.69 18.46
CA LYS A 8 8.26 4.39 17.35
C LYS A 8 7.23 3.44 16.74
N LYS A 9 5.96 3.71 16.92
CA LYS A 9 4.86 2.89 16.40
C LYS A 9 4.35 3.45 15.09
N PHE A 10 3.86 2.57 14.23
CA PHE A 10 3.25 2.97 12.96
C PHE A 10 2.12 2.00 12.59
N TYR A 11 0.90 2.52 12.51
CA TYR A 11 -0.27 1.77 12.08
C TYR A 11 -0.68 2.20 10.67
N ILE A 12 -0.62 1.27 9.73
CA ILE A 12 -0.97 1.47 8.33
C ILE A 12 -2.07 0.51 7.89
N THR A 13 -2.99 0.97 7.04
CA THR A 13 -4.07 0.13 6.53
C THR A 13 -4.26 0.30 5.04
N THR A 14 -4.69 -0.77 4.36
CA THR A 14 -5.45 -0.67 3.11
C THR A 14 -6.94 -0.48 3.41
N PRO A 15 -7.81 -0.23 2.40
CA PRO A 15 -9.22 -0.51 2.56
C PRO A 15 -9.42 -2.03 2.74
N ILE A 16 -10.52 -2.42 3.35
CA ILE A 16 -10.98 -3.79 3.24
C ILE A 16 -11.69 -3.96 1.89
N TYR A 17 -11.32 -5.00 1.16
CA TYR A 17 -11.76 -5.19 -0.22
C TYR A 17 -13.08 -5.93 -0.30
N TYR A 18 -13.97 -5.49 -1.20
CA TYR A 18 -15.29 -6.10 -1.39
C TYR A 18 -15.20 -7.39 -2.24
N PRO A 19 -15.42 -8.61 -1.66
CA PRO A 19 -15.14 -9.87 -2.31
C PRO A 19 -16.30 -10.32 -3.22
N SER A 20 -16.79 -9.43 -4.09
CA SER A 20 -17.83 -9.77 -5.07
C SER A 20 -17.30 -10.52 -6.30
N ALA A 21 -15.97 -10.56 -6.47
CA ALA A 21 -15.25 -11.32 -7.49
C ALA A 21 -13.78 -11.46 -7.06
N ASN A 22 -13.00 -12.31 -7.77
CA ASN A 22 -11.56 -12.40 -7.55
C ASN A 22 -10.87 -11.04 -7.77
N PHE A 23 -9.82 -10.80 -7.01
CA PHE A 23 -9.09 -9.55 -7.05
C PHE A 23 -8.28 -9.41 -8.35
N HIS A 24 -8.04 -8.18 -8.75
CA HIS A 24 -7.31 -7.81 -9.97
C HIS A 24 -6.11 -6.91 -9.64
N ILE A 25 -5.31 -6.59 -10.63
CA ILE A 25 -4.06 -5.81 -10.48
C ILE A 25 -4.28 -4.46 -9.76
N GLY A 26 -5.46 -3.85 -9.85
CA GLY A 26 -5.79 -2.62 -9.12
C GLY A 26 -5.83 -2.83 -7.59
N HIS A 27 -6.33 -3.97 -7.10
CA HIS A 27 -6.26 -4.31 -5.67
C HIS A 27 -4.82 -4.59 -5.25
N CYS A 28 -4.04 -5.25 -6.13
CA CYS A 28 -2.62 -5.50 -5.90
C CYS A 28 -1.84 -4.19 -5.74
N TYR A 29 -2.13 -3.18 -6.56
CA TYR A 29 -1.48 -1.87 -6.50
C TYR A 29 -1.57 -1.24 -5.11
N THR A 30 -2.79 -1.08 -4.58
CA THR A 30 -3.03 -0.51 -3.24
C THR A 30 -2.27 -1.28 -2.16
N THR A 31 -2.34 -2.62 -2.24
CA THR A 31 -1.74 -3.51 -1.24
C THR A 31 -0.21 -3.49 -1.30
N ILE A 32 0.38 -3.46 -2.51
CA ILE A 32 1.84 -3.35 -2.72
C ILE A 32 2.37 -2.01 -2.19
N VAL A 33 1.66 -0.89 -2.44
CA VAL A 33 2.07 0.42 -1.94
C VAL A 33 2.07 0.46 -0.41
N ALA A 34 0.99 -0.05 0.21
CA ALA A 34 0.91 -0.12 1.67
C ALA A 34 2.01 -1.01 2.26
N ASP A 35 2.29 -2.16 1.63
CA ASP A 35 3.35 -3.08 2.02
C ASP A 35 4.75 -2.44 1.93
N ALA A 36 5.04 -1.74 0.83
CA ALA A 36 6.32 -1.06 0.66
C ALA A 36 6.55 0.01 1.75
N ILE A 37 5.52 0.77 2.11
CA ILE A 37 5.59 1.75 3.20
C ILE A 37 5.74 1.05 4.55
N ALA A 38 5.00 -0.02 4.82
CA ALA A 38 5.13 -0.82 6.04
C ALA A 38 6.55 -1.39 6.20
N ARG A 39 7.09 -2.00 5.14
CA ARG A 39 8.47 -2.53 5.11
C ARG A 39 9.51 -1.42 5.31
N TYR A 40 9.32 -0.25 4.69
CA TYR A 40 10.22 0.89 4.90
C TYR A 40 10.19 1.37 6.36
N LYS A 41 9.02 1.49 6.97
CA LYS A 41 8.91 1.87 8.38
C LYS A 41 9.55 0.83 9.30
N ARG A 42 9.39 -0.48 9.04
CA ARG A 42 10.11 -1.54 9.77
C ARG A 42 11.63 -1.43 9.60
N LEU A 43 12.10 -1.21 8.37
CA LEU A 43 13.53 -1.01 8.09
C LEU A 43 14.11 0.17 8.89
N THR A 44 13.34 1.25 9.07
CA THR A 44 13.73 2.45 9.83
C THR A 44 13.45 2.35 11.33
N GLY A 45 13.15 1.14 11.84
CA GLY A 45 13.05 0.85 13.27
C GLY A 45 11.71 1.16 13.92
N TYR A 46 10.63 1.31 13.14
CA TYR A 46 9.27 1.40 13.68
C TYR A 46 8.71 0.01 13.99
N ASP A 47 7.96 -0.08 15.08
CA ASP A 47 7.06 -1.18 15.36
C ASP A 47 5.77 -0.96 14.57
N VAL A 48 5.59 -1.73 13.50
CA VAL A 48 4.55 -1.52 12.49
C VAL A 48 3.43 -2.53 12.64
N PHE A 49 2.19 -2.06 12.62
CA PHE A 49 1.00 -2.89 12.42
C PHE A 49 0.38 -2.57 11.07
N TYR A 50 0.37 -3.54 10.17
CA TYR A 50 -0.19 -3.43 8.83
C TYR A 50 -1.47 -4.26 8.72
N LEU A 51 -2.61 -3.58 8.52
CA LEU A 51 -3.94 -4.17 8.40
C LEU A 51 -4.42 -4.16 6.96
N THR A 52 -4.95 -5.29 6.52
CA THR A 52 -5.77 -5.43 5.30
C THR A 52 -6.93 -6.37 5.58
N GLY A 53 -7.86 -6.56 4.64
CA GLY A 53 -8.98 -7.47 4.88
C GLY A 53 -10.07 -7.42 3.80
N THR A 54 -11.24 -7.95 4.16
CA THR A 54 -12.40 -8.03 3.27
C THR A 54 -13.68 -7.51 3.93
N ASP A 55 -14.46 -6.75 3.14
CA ASP A 55 -15.81 -6.29 3.45
C ASP A 55 -16.80 -7.26 2.82
N GLU A 56 -17.43 -8.10 3.65
CA GLU A 56 -18.08 -9.33 3.20
C GLU A 56 -19.61 -9.27 3.24
N HIS A 57 -20.21 -8.22 3.78
CA HIS A 57 -21.66 -8.09 3.89
C HIS A 57 -22.27 -7.32 2.70
N GLY A 58 -23.60 -7.34 2.60
CA GLY A 58 -24.35 -6.53 1.65
C GLY A 58 -25.13 -7.31 0.59
N GLU A 59 -26.06 -6.59 -0.05
CA GLU A 59 -27.01 -7.14 -1.02
C GLU A 59 -26.33 -7.80 -2.23
N LYS A 60 -25.26 -7.20 -2.72
CA LYS A 60 -24.54 -7.70 -3.89
C LYS A 60 -23.88 -9.05 -3.65
N ILE A 61 -23.31 -9.27 -2.45
CA ILE A 61 -22.76 -10.57 -2.06
C ILE A 61 -23.88 -11.61 -1.98
N GLN A 62 -24.99 -11.28 -1.33
CA GLN A 62 -26.15 -12.18 -1.22
C GLN A 62 -26.68 -12.58 -2.60
N LYS A 63 -26.83 -11.63 -3.53
CA LYS A 63 -27.22 -11.92 -4.92
C LYS A 63 -26.23 -12.84 -5.63
N LYS A 64 -24.93 -12.58 -5.49
CA LYS A 64 -23.88 -13.41 -6.10
C LYS A 64 -23.84 -14.83 -5.54
N ALA A 65 -24.03 -14.99 -4.25
CA ALA A 65 -24.12 -16.29 -3.60
C ALA A 65 -25.36 -17.08 -4.10
N ASN A 66 -26.53 -16.42 -4.18
CA ASN A 66 -27.75 -17.02 -4.71
C ASN A 66 -27.58 -17.44 -6.19
N GLU A 67 -26.97 -16.59 -7.03
CA GLU A 67 -26.65 -16.90 -8.43
C GLU A 67 -25.72 -18.14 -8.53
N ALA A 68 -24.81 -18.30 -7.57
CA ALA A 68 -23.87 -19.43 -7.51
C ALA A 68 -24.47 -20.69 -6.83
N GLY A 69 -25.67 -20.62 -6.24
CA GLY A 69 -26.32 -21.73 -5.55
C GLY A 69 -25.65 -22.11 -4.22
N VAL A 70 -24.99 -21.17 -3.55
CA VAL A 70 -24.29 -21.37 -2.27
C VAL A 70 -24.73 -20.33 -1.24
N THR A 71 -24.38 -20.53 0.03
CA THR A 71 -24.58 -19.51 1.05
C THR A 71 -23.64 -18.32 0.85
N PRO A 72 -24.02 -17.10 1.30
CA PRO A 72 -23.13 -15.94 1.24
C PRO A 72 -21.77 -16.19 1.92
N LYS A 73 -21.76 -16.92 3.05
CA LYS A 73 -20.53 -17.28 3.77
C LYS A 73 -19.61 -18.17 2.94
N GLU A 74 -20.14 -19.23 2.33
CA GLU A 74 -19.36 -20.11 1.44
C GLU A 74 -18.83 -19.34 0.22
N TYR A 75 -19.63 -18.42 -0.32
CA TYR A 75 -19.22 -17.58 -1.44
C TYR A 75 -18.00 -16.72 -1.11
N VAL A 76 -18.06 -15.96 0.01
CA VAL A 76 -16.96 -15.10 0.42
C VAL A 76 -15.74 -15.88 0.89
N ASP A 77 -15.92 -17.03 1.57
CA ASP A 77 -14.81 -17.88 2.02
C ASP A 77 -13.89 -18.30 0.86
N LYS A 78 -14.50 -18.66 -0.27
CA LYS A 78 -13.75 -19.03 -1.48
C LYS A 78 -12.93 -17.86 -2.04
N ILE A 79 -13.52 -16.67 -2.09
CA ILE A 79 -12.83 -15.48 -2.63
C ILE A 79 -11.74 -15.01 -1.67
N VAL A 80 -12.00 -15.05 -0.36
CA VAL A 80 -11.02 -14.69 0.67
C VAL A 80 -9.81 -15.63 0.64
N ALA A 81 -10.03 -16.94 0.47
CA ALA A 81 -8.93 -17.89 0.31
C ALA A 81 -8.04 -17.53 -0.90
N ASN A 82 -8.66 -17.21 -2.05
CA ASN A 82 -7.95 -16.76 -3.23
C ASN A 82 -7.20 -15.42 -3.01
N ALA A 83 -7.79 -14.49 -2.24
CA ALA A 83 -7.17 -13.21 -1.92
C ALA A 83 -5.91 -13.40 -1.05
N LYS A 84 -6.02 -14.22 0.00
CA LYS A 84 -4.87 -14.53 0.87
C LYS A 84 -3.73 -15.23 0.12
N ASP A 85 -4.07 -16.14 -0.79
CA ASP A 85 -3.09 -16.79 -1.67
C ASP A 85 -2.41 -15.78 -2.61
N LEU A 86 -3.18 -14.87 -3.20
CA LEU A 86 -2.63 -13.79 -4.03
C LEU A 86 -1.69 -12.87 -3.22
N TRP A 87 -2.08 -12.48 -2.00
CA TRP A 87 -1.21 -11.67 -1.13
C TRP A 87 0.07 -12.39 -0.75
N LYS A 88 0.00 -13.70 -0.54
CA LYS A 88 1.19 -14.54 -0.32
C LYS A 88 2.09 -14.56 -1.57
N SER A 89 1.52 -14.72 -2.76
CA SER A 89 2.27 -14.71 -4.02
C SER A 89 2.93 -13.37 -4.32
N LEU A 90 2.39 -12.26 -3.78
CA LEU A 90 2.95 -10.91 -3.88
C LEU A 90 3.92 -10.56 -2.74
N ASP A 91 4.20 -11.50 -1.83
CA ASP A 91 5.02 -11.29 -0.63
C ASP A 91 4.53 -10.10 0.23
N ILE A 92 3.21 -10.02 0.47
CA ILE A 92 2.61 -8.97 1.30
C ILE A 92 2.77 -9.31 2.78
N SER A 93 3.36 -8.38 3.53
CA SER A 93 3.78 -8.55 4.93
C SER A 93 2.76 -7.99 5.95
N TYR A 94 1.44 -8.17 5.70
CA TYR A 94 0.42 -7.72 6.65
C TYR A 94 0.49 -8.49 7.97
N ASP A 95 0.17 -7.78 9.07
CA ASP A 95 0.14 -8.38 10.41
C ASP A 95 -1.23 -9.00 10.71
N LYS A 96 -2.31 -8.40 10.18
CA LYS A 96 -3.67 -8.95 10.31
C LYS A 96 -4.46 -8.80 9.02
N PHE A 97 -5.19 -9.88 8.69
CA PHE A 97 -6.22 -9.89 7.65
C PHE A 97 -7.57 -10.00 8.36
N ILE A 98 -8.32 -8.88 8.43
CA ILE A 98 -9.63 -8.84 9.06
C ILE A 98 -10.73 -9.18 8.06
N ARG A 99 -11.77 -9.83 8.56
CA ARG A 99 -13.02 -10.10 7.83
C ARG A 99 -14.18 -9.46 8.58
N THR A 100 -15.09 -8.81 7.88
CA THR A 100 -16.28 -8.26 8.56
C THR A 100 -17.20 -9.35 9.10
N THR A 101 -17.03 -10.61 8.66
CA THR A 101 -17.68 -11.79 9.21
C THR A 101 -17.00 -12.38 10.45
N ASP A 102 -15.86 -11.84 10.90
CA ASP A 102 -15.21 -12.27 12.14
C ASP A 102 -16.11 -11.94 13.35
N GLU A 103 -16.29 -12.88 14.26
CA GLU A 103 -17.22 -12.74 15.40
C GLU A 103 -16.91 -11.53 16.28
N GLU A 104 -15.64 -11.26 16.54
CA GLU A 104 -15.21 -10.11 17.34
C GLU A 104 -15.52 -8.77 16.63
N HIS A 105 -15.38 -8.74 15.30
CA HIS A 105 -15.78 -7.57 14.52
C HIS A 105 -17.29 -7.34 14.60
N VAL A 106 -18.10 -8.38 14.38
CA VAL A 106 -19.56 -8.32 14.48
C VAL A 106 -19.99 -7.77 15.84
N LYS A 107 -19.46 -8.32 16.94
CA LYS A 107 -19.74 -7.84 18.30
C LYS A 107 -19.34 -6.38 18.51
N CYS A 108 -18.20 -5.97 17.96
CA CYS A 108 -17.72 -4.58 18.05
C CYS A 108 -18.69 -3.62 17.34
N VAL A 109 -19.11 -3.95 16.12
CA VAL A 109 -20.07 -3.15 15.34
C VAL A 109 -21.40 -3.03 16.08
N GLN A 110 -21.93 -4.13 16.62
CA GLN A 110 -23.17 -4.13 17.40
C GLN A 110 -23.10 -3.22 18.62
N LYS A 111 -22.00 -3.31 19.39
CA LYS A 111 -21.77 -2.43 20.56
C LYS A 111 -21.67 -0.95 20.16
N ILE A 112 -21.02 -0.64 19.04
CA ILE A 112 -20.92 0.72 18.52
C ILE A 112 -22.29 1.22 18.09
N PHE A 113 -23.05 0.45 17.32
CA PHE A 113 -24.39 0.83 16.87
C PHE A 113 -25.33 1.12 18.05
N GLU A 114 -25.37 0.22 19.04
CA GLU A 114 -26.14 0.44 20.27
C GLU A 114 -25.73 1.71 21.02
N ARG A 115 -24.43 1.94 21.16
CA ARG A 115 -23.90 3.13 21.84
C ARG A 115 -24.34 4.41 21.13
N LEU A 116 -24.16 4.47 19.81
CA LEU A 116 -24.55 5.63 18.99
C LEU A 116 -26.07 5.85 19.02
N TYR A 117 -26.87 4.78 19.06
CA TYR A 117 -28.32 4.87 19.22
C TYR A 117 -28.72 5.39 20.62
N LYS A 118 -28.18 4.83 21.69
CA LYS A 118 -28.45 5.25 23.06
C LYS A 118 -28.09 6.71 23.35
N GLN A 119 -27.06 7.23 22.72
CA GLN A 119 -26.64 8.64 22.84
C GLN A 119 -27.39 9.59 21.87
N GLY A 120 -28.28 9.06 21.04
CA GLY A 120 -29.12 9.81 20.12
C GLY A 120 -28.40 10.32 18.86
N ASP A 121 -27.24 9.78 18.54
CA ASP A 121 -26.53 10.04 17.28
C ASP A 121 -27.04 9.15 16.13
N ILE A 122 -27.65 8.02 16.44
CA ILE A 122 -28.45 7.23 15.51
C ILE A 122 -29.93 7.37 15.88
N TYR A 123 -30.80 7.53 14.88
CA TYR A 123 -32.24 7.63 15.04
C TYR A 123 -32.97 6.87 13.93
N LYS A 124 -34.20 6.45 14.19
CA LYS A 124 -35.06 5.72 13.25
C LYS A 124 -35.87 6.71 12.40
N GLY A 125 -35.97 6.49 11.12
CA GLY A 125 -36.70 7.32 10.17
C GLY A 125 -37.12 6.56 8.93
N GLU A 126 -37.76 7.22 7.98
CA GLU A 126 -38.06 6.69 6.66
C GLU A 126 -37.02 7.21 5.66
N TYR A 127 -36.41 6.31 4.92
CA TYR A 127 -35.58 6.64 3.80
C TYR A 127 -36.40 6.65 2.52
N LYS A 128 -36.36 7.76 1.78
CA LYS A 128 -36.86 7.89 0.42
C LYS A 128 -35.74 8.46 -0.44
N GLY A 129 -35.25 7.72 -1.40
CA GLY A 129 -34.16 8.19 -2.25
C GLY A 129 -33.81 7.24 -3.38
N LEU A 130 -32.79 7.62 -4.13
CA LEU A 130 -32.33 6.90 -5.30
C LEU A 130 -31.12 6.04 -4.91
N TYR A 131 -31.23 4.73 -5.09
CA TYR A 131 -30.20 3.77 -4.70
C TYR A 131 -29.50 3.17 -5.90
N CYS A 132 -28.20 3.13 -5.85
CA CYS A 132 -27.36 2.43 -6.81
C CYS A 132 -26.88 1.10 -6.21
N THR A 133 -27.49 -0.02 -6.60
CA THR A 133 -27.10 -1.35 -6.11
C THR A 133 -25.62 -1.70 -6.37
N PRO A 134 -25.02 -1.38 -7.55
CA PRO A 134 -23.62 -1.71 -7.80
C PRO A 134 -22.61 -0.97 -6.91
N CYS A 135 -22.94 0.26 -6.48
CA CYS A 135 -22.08 1.07 -5.61
C CYS A 135 -22.51 1.00 -4.15
N GLU A 136 -23.65 0.36 -3.88
CA GLU A 136 -24.30 0.35 -2.56
C GLU A 136 -24.36 1.76 -1.94
N SER A 137 -24.78 2.75 -2.77
CA SER A 137 -24.81 4.16 -2.39
C SER A 137 -26.14 4.79 -2.69
N PHE A 138 -26.57 5.64 -1.76
CA PHE A 138 -27.77 6.45 -1.91
C PHE A 138 -27.42 7.84 -2.49
N TRP A 139 -28.32 8.36 -3.31
CA TRP A 139 -28.19 9.64 -3.98
C TRP A 139 -29.48 10.44 -3.89
N THR A 140 -29.36 11.74 -3.81
CA THR A 140 -30.47 12.65 -4.07
C THR A 140 -30.56 12.93 -5.58
N GLU A 141 -31.72 13.35 -6.06
CA GLU A 141 -31.89 13.74 -7.49
C GLU A 141 -30.85 14.78 -7.94
N THR A 142 -30.50 15.72 -7.06
CA THR A 142 -29.53 16.78 -7.35
C THR A 142 -28.09 16.29 -7.44
N GLN A 143 -27.79 15.12 -6.90
CA GLN A 143 -26.46 14.51 -6.95
C GLN A 143 -26.25 13.63 -8.17
N LEU A 144 -27.32 13.26 -8.88
CA LEU A 144 -27.21 12.44 -10.08
C LEU A 144 -26.58 13.20 -11.23
N ILE A 145 -25.79 12.49 -12.04
CA ILE A 145 -25.25 13.00 -13.30
C ILE A 145 -26.07 12.38 -14.45
N ASN A 146 -26.83 13.22 -15.17
CA ASN A 146 -27.76 12.79 -16.24
C ASN A 146 -28.74 11.69 -15.78
N GLY A 147 -29.25 11.78 -14.53
CA GLY A 147 -30.19 10.80 -13.95
C GLY A 147 -29.55 9.49 -13.52
N LYS A 148 -28.21 9.39 -13.50
CA LYS A 148 -27.47 8.19 -13.18
C LYS A 148 -26.54 8.38 -11.98
N CYS A 149 -26.10 7.26 -11.40
CA CYS A 149 -25.15 7.25 -10.29
C CYS A 149 -23.86 8.00 -10.67
N PRO A 150 -23.43 9.02 -9.91
CA PRO A 150 -22.22 9.79 -10.21
C PRO A 150 -20.92 8.97 -10.09
N ASP A 151 -20.91 7.90 -9.27
CA ASP A 151 -19.72 7.08 -9.06
C ASP A 151 -19.49 6.06 -10.19
N CYS A 152 -20.56 5.49 -10.78
CA CYS A 152 -20.39 4.39 -11.73
C CYS A 152 -21.17 4.57 -13.05
N GLY A 153 -21.95 5.63 -13.19
CA GLY A 153 -22.75 5.93 -14.40
C GLY A 153 -23.92 4.98 -14.67
N ARG A 154 -24.26 4.07 -13.73
CA ARG A 154 -25.38 3.11 -13.86
C ARG A 154 -26.70 3.71 -13.38
N ASP A 155 -27.80 3.04 -13.76
CA ASP A 155 -29.13 3.45 -13.35
C ASP A 155 -29.30 3.31 -11.84
N VAL A 156 -30.10 4.20 -11.27
CA VAL A 156 -30.54 4.19 -9.87
C VAL A 156 -32.04 3.88 -9.81
N HIS A 157 -32.53 3.35 -8.72
CA HIS A 157 -33.95 3.07 -8.51
C HIS A 157 -34.43 3.69 -7.21
N GLU A 158 -35.71 4.08 -7.17
CA GLU A 158 -36.31 4.59 -5.95
C GLU A 158 -36.42 3.50 -4.89
N VAL A 159 -36.06 3.85 -3.68
CA VAL A 159 -36.20 3.00 -2.50
C VAL A 159 -36.93 3.79 -1.43
N SER A 160 -37.93 3.19 -0.82
CA SER A 160 -38.60 3.72 0.36
C SER A 160 -38.65 2.60 1.40
N GLU A 161 -37.87 2.76 2.48
CA GLU A 161 -37.83 1.80 3.58
C GLU A 161 -37.61 2.50 4.92
N GLU A 162 -38.09 1.87 5.98
CA GLU A 162 -37.72 2.25 7.34
C GLU A 162 -36.23 1.96 7.55
N ALA A 163 -35.48 2.91 8.09
CA ALA A 163 -34.05 2.78 8.30
C ALA A 163 -33.57 3.57 9.51
N TYR A 164 -32.38 3.24 9.99
CA TYR A 164 -31.66 4.03 10.96
C TYR A 164 -30.70 5.00 10.25
N PHE A 165 -30.60 6.21 10.81
CA PHE A 165 -29.76 7.30 10.28
C PHE A 165 -28.75 7.73 11.32
N PHE A 166 -27.51 7.91 10.88
CA PHE A 166 -26.44 8.50 11.68
C PHE A 166 -26.32 10.00 11.39
N LYS A 167 -26.38 10.83 12.45
CA LYS A 167 -26.38 12.30 12.39
C LYS A 167 -25.02 12.88 12.00
N LEU A 168 -24.63 12.78 10.73
CA LEU A 168 -23.40 13.40 10.23
C LEU A 168 -23.45 14.91 10.35
N SER A 169 -24.62 15.51 10.08
CA SER A 169 -24.85 16.97 10.14
C SER A 169 -24.47 17.58 11.49
N LYS A 170 -24.71 16.86 12.60
CA LYS A 170 -24.36 17.29 13.98
C LYS A 170 -22.86 17.57 14.17
N TYR A 171 -22.02 16.89 13.41
CA TYR A 171 -20.55 16.92 13.61
C TYR A 171 -19.82 17.74 12.54
N GLN A 172 -20.52 18.33 11.57
CA GLN A 172 -19.92 19.04 10.44
C GLN A 172 -18.93 20.12 10.86
N ASP A 173 -19.35 21.03 11.76
CA ASP A 173 -18.49 22.14 12.18
C ASP A 173 -17.22 21.65 12.88
N ARG A 174 -17.35 20.57 13.67
CA ARG A 174 -16.20 19.95 14.33
C ARG A 174 -15.25 19.30 13.32
N LEU A 175 -15.77 18.71 12.25
CA LEU A 175 -14.98 18.13 11.17
C LEU A 175 -14.25 19.22 10.38
N VAL A 176 -14.93 20.31 10.02
CA VAL A 176 -14.33 21.48 9.34
C VAL A 176 -13.17 22.04 10.15
N LYS A 177 -13.39 22.29 11.43
CA LYS A 177 -12.34 22.75 12.34
C LYS A 177 -11.15 21.79 12.38
N TYR A 178 -11.41 20.47 12.40
CA TYR A 178 -10.34 19.48 12.37
C TYR A 178 -9.51 19.57 11.08
N TYR A 179 -10.13 19.78 9.92
CA TYR A 179 -9.42 19.95 8.64
C TYR A 179 -8.56 21.22 8.62
N GLU A 180 -9.02 22.30 9.26
CA GLU A 180 -8.26 23.55 9.38
C GLU A 180 -7.03 23.39 10.28
N GLU A 181 -7.19 22.68 11.39
CA GLU A 181 -6.12 22.42 12.37
C GLU A 181 -5.13 21.34 11.90
N ASN A 182 -5.53 20.47 10.96
CA ASN A 182 -4.74 19.37 10.43
C ASN A 182 -4.72 19.40 8.89
N PRO A 183 -3.97 20.33 8.28
CA PRO A 183 -4.00 20.55 6.83
C PRO A 183 -3.56 19.33 6.01
N ASP A 184 -2.72 18.47 6.59
CA ASP A 184 -2.16 17.27 5.95
C ASP A 184 -2.98 16.00 6.21
N PHE A 185 -4.17 16.12 6.85
CA PHE A 185 -5.03 14.98 7.15
C PHE A 185 -5.51 14.26 5.88
N ILE A 186 -5.82 15.01 4.81
CA ILE A 186 -6.28 14.47 3.52
C ILE A 186 -5.25 14.77 2.45
N GLU A 187 -4.68 13.73 1.87
CA GLU A 187 -3.75 13.82 0.75
C GLU A 187 -4.20 12.95 -0.44
N PRO A 188 -3.87 13.33 -1.66
CA PRO A 188 -3.30 14.62 -2.07
C PRO A 188 -4.30 15.78 -1.93
N GLU A 189 -3.83 17.01 -2.00
CA GLU A 189 -4.63 18.25 -1.83
C GLU A 189 -5.86 18.31 -2.75
N SER A 190 -5.75 17.76 -3.96
CA SER A 190 -6.86 17.66 -4.89
C SER A 190 -8.05 16.91 -4.29
N ARG A 191 -7.82 15.86 -3.49
CA ARG A 191 -8.86 15.10 -2.80
C ARG A 191 -9.47 15.87 -1.64
N LYS A 192 -8.65 16.61 -0.90
CA LYS A 192 -9.15 17.52 0.15
C LYS A 192 -10.11 18.55 -0.45
N ASN A 193 -9.71 19.19 -1.54
CA ASN A 193 -10.54 20.19 -2.23
C ASN A 193 -11.85 19.58 -2.76
N GLU A 194 -11.81 18.36 -3.29
CA GLU A 194 -12.99 17.62 -3.72
C GLU A 194 -13.97 17.38 -2.55
N MET A 195 -13.48 16.90 -1.41
CA MET A 195 -14.32 16.66 -0.23
C MET A 195 -14.95 17.94 0.29
N ILE A 196 -14.18 19.01 0.39
CA ILE A 196 -14.70 20.32 0.85
C ILE A 196 -15.75 20.86 -0.10
N ASN A 197 -15.49 20.89 -1.40
CA ASN A 197 -16.38 21.51 -2.36
C ASN A 197 -17.65 20.70 -2.63
N ASN A 198 -17.54 19.38 -2.71
CA ASN A 198 -18.67 18.53 -3.14
C ASN A 198 -19.53 18.04 -1.98
N PHE A 199 -18.99 17.98 -0.75
CA PHE A 199 -19.71 17.40 0.40
C PHE A 199 -19.86 18.35 1.58
N ILE A 200 -18.79 19.06 1.97
CA ILE A 200 -18.84 19.94 3.15
C ILE A 200 -19.59 21.24 2.90
N LYS A 201 -19.25 21.95 1.80
CA LYS A 201 -19.90 23.25 1.48
C LYS A 201 -21.41 23.15 1.24
N PRO A 202 -21.94 22.09 0.57
CA PRO A 202 -23.38 21.93 0.44
C PRO A 202 -24.11 21.60 1.74
N GLY A 203 -23.37 21.17 2.78
CA GLY A 203 -23.91 20.69 4.05
C GLY A 203 -24.04 19.16 4.05
N LEU A 204 -23.64 18.53 5.16
CA LEU A 204 -23.71 17.08 5.31
C LEU A 204 -25.15 16.64 5.60
N ALA A 205 -25.67 15.74 4.80
CA ALA A 205 -26.88 14.99 5.11
C ALA A 205 -26.58 13.82 6.04
N ASP A 206 -27.56 13.44 6.85
CA ASP A 206 -27.45 12.29 7.73
C ASP A 206 -27.37 10.99 6.90
N LEU A 207 -26.55 10.05 7.38
CA LEU A 207 -26.25 8.81 6.66
C LEU A 207 -27.18 7.70 7.06
N CYS A 208 -27.83 7.04 6.10
CA CYS A 208 -28.54 5.79 6.32
C CYS A 208 -27.54 4.69 6.74
N VAL A 209 -27.77 4.05 7.90
CA VAL A 209 -26.84 3.07 8.50
C VAL A 209 -27.50 1.71 8.78
N SER A 210 -28.70 1.45 8.26
CA SER A 210 -29.32 0.13 8.29
C SER A 210 -30.15 -0.16 7.05
N ARG A 211 -30.43 -1.43 6.82
CA ARG A 211 -31.26 -1.92 5.72
C ARG A 211 -32.20 -3.03 6.20
N THR A 212 -33.33 -3.14 5.50
CA THR A 212 -34.33 -4.22 5.70
C THR A 212 -34.55 -5.07 4.46
N SER A 213 -33.94 -4.67 3.32
CA SER A 213 -34.16 -5.29 2.01
C SER A 213 -33.33 -6.55 1.75
N PHE A 214 -32.41 -6.89 2.64
CA PHE A 214 -31.57 -8.10 2.57
C PHE A 214 -31.15 -8.53 3.99
N ASP A 215 -30.77 -9.81 4.14
CA ASP A 215 -30.46 -10.43 5.45
C ASP A 215 -28.97 -10.64 5.69
N TRP A 216 -28.13 -10.58 4.62
CA TRP A 216 -26.69 -10.79 4.73
C TRP A 216 -25.99 -9.52 5.22
N GLY A 217 -25.97 -9.36 6.55
CA GLY A 217 -25.38 -8.23 7.27
C GLY A 217 -25.33 -8.49 8.75
N ILE A 218 -24.78 -7.54 9.52
CA ILE A 218 -24.73 -7.62 10.98
C ILE A 218 -26.11 -7.23 11.54
N PRO A 219 -26.81 -8.11 12.28
CA PRO A 219 -28.12 -7.78 12.85
C PRO A 219 -28.03 -6.65 13.87
N VAL A 220 -28.99 -5.74 13.84
CA VAL A 220 -29.18 -4.75 14.90
C VAL A 220 -29.76 -5.45 16.13
N THR A 221 -29.05 -5.44 17.27
CA THR A 221 -29.33 -6.25 18.45
C THR A 221 -30.72 -6.02 19.09
N PHE A 222 -31.30 -4.83 18.89
CA PHE A 222 -32.58 -4.42 19.48
C PHE A 222 -33.71 -4.25 18.43
N ASP A 223 -33.44 -4.57 17.14
CA ASP A 223 -34.41 -4.50 16.05
C ASP A 223 -33.99 -5.49 14.95
N ASP A 224 -34.44 -6.72 15.07
CA ASP A 224 -34.07 -7.87 14.24
C ASP A 224 -34.49 -7.78 12.77
N LYS A 225 -35.33 -6.78 12.42
CA LYS A 225 -35.71 -6.50 11.04
C LYS A 225 -34.59 -5.77 10.26
N HIS A 226 -33.62 -5.21 10.98
CA HIS A 226 -32.57 -4.40 10.39
C HIS A 226 -31.21 -5.08 10.46
N VAL A 227 -30.45 -4.99 9.38
CA VAL A 227 -29.00 -5.23 9.37
C VAL A 227 -28.26 -3.92 9.28
N VAL A 228 -27.08 -3.84 9.91
CA VAL A 228 -26.21 -2.66 9.83
C VAL A 228 -25.75 -2.47 8.40
N TYR A 229 -25.87 -1.23 7.89
CA TYR A 229 -25.47 -0.89 6.54
C TYR A 229 -23.94 -0.75 6.42
N VAL A 230 -23.45 -1.13 5.26
CA VAL A 230 -22.06 -1.46 4.92
C VAL A 230 -20.99 -0.51 5.48
N TRP A 231 -21.20 0.82 5.44
CA TRP A 231 -20.14 1.77 5.80
C TRP A 231 -19.89 1.87 7.30
N LEU A 232 -20.89 1.73 8.15
CA LEU A 232 -20.68 1.67 9.60
C LEU A 232 -20.01 0.36 9.99
N ASP A 233 -20.40 -0.74 9.35
CA ASP A 233 -19.77 -2.04 9.43
C ASP A 233 -18.30 -1.95 8.96
N ALA A 234 -18.09 -1.64 7.69
CA ALA A 234 -16.79 -1.65 7.07
C ALA A 234 -15.76 -0.75 7.79
N LEU A 235 -16.11 0.51 8.11
CA LEU A 235 -15.17 1.44 8.74
C LEU A 235 -14.75 1.03 10.15
N THR A 236 -15.61 0.30 10.86
CA THR A 236 -15.28 -0.22 12.20
C THR A 236 -14.11 -1.20 12.20
N ASN A 237 -13.78 -1.81 11.04
CA ASN A 237 -12.68 -2.77 10.93
C ASN A 237 -11.34 -2.21 11.48
N TYR A 238 -11.08 -0.92 11.28
CA TYR A 238 -9.81 -0.29 11.66
C TYR A 238 -9.54 -0.26 13.17
N ILE A 239 -10.59 -0.35 13.98
CA ILE A 239 -10.47 -0.42 15.45
C ILE A 239 -10.80 -1.81 16.00
N SER A 240 -11.76 -2.52 15.40
CA SER A 240 -12.08 -3.89 15.84
C SER A 240 -10.93 -4.86 15.60
N ALA A 241 -10.16 -4.66 14.51
CA ALA A 241 -8.94 -5.43 14.25
C ALA A 241 -7.89 -5.30 15.35
N LEU A 242 -7.91 -4.20 16.09
CA LEU A 242 -7.03 -3.93 17.23
C LEU A 242 -7.64 -4.36 18.57
N GLY A 243 -8.85 -4.94 18.59
CA GLY A 243 -9.53 -5.39 19.80
C GLY A 243 -10.35 -4.32 20.51
N TYR A 244 -10.71 -3.20 19.85
CA TYR A 244 -11.57 -2.19 20.47
C TYR A 244 -12.91 -2.80 20.91
N LEU A 245 -13.30 -2.58 22.17
CA LEU A 245 -14.49 -3.14 22.83
C LEU A 245 -14.48 -4.67 22.95
N SER A 246 -13.35 -5.34 22.77
CA SER A 246 -13.16 -6.76 23.10
C SER A 246 -12.56 -6.94 24.51
N ASP A 247 -12.36 -8.20 24.92
CA ASP A 247 -11.73 -8.52 26.20
C ASP A 247 -10.21 -8.20 26.21
N ASP A 248 -9.59 -8.18 25.04
CA ASP A 248 -8.17 -7.75 24.86
C ASP A 248 -8.07 -6.57 23.89
N ASP A 249 -7.92 -5.38 24.45
CA ASP A 249 -7.72 -4.12 23.73
C ASP A 249 -6.26 -3.65 23.70
N SER A 250 -5.32 -4.53 23.97
CA SER A 250 -3.89 -4.21 24.08
C SER A 250 -3.32 -3.62 22.79
N LEU A 251 -3.69 -4.20 21.62
CA LEU A 251 -3.28 -3.66 20.32
C LEU A 251 -3.91 -2.31 20.04
N PHE A 252 -5.17 -2.09 20.44
CA PHE A 252 -5.83 -0.80 20.29
C PHE A 252 -5.10 0.28 21.11
N LYS A 253 -4.80 0.01 22.36
CA LYS A 253 -4.03 0.92 23.23
C LYS A 253 -2.62 1.18 22.70
N LYS A 254 -2.03 0.17 22.04
CA LYS A 254 -0.67 0.26 21.49
C LYS A 254 -0.64 1.07 20.19
N TYR A 255 -1.51 0.80 19.23
CA TYR A 255 -1.37 1.32 17.85
C TYR A 255 -2.34 2.44 17.49
N TRP A 256 -3.53 2.54 18.15
CA TRP A 256 -4.44 3.62 17.81
C TRP A 256 -3.94 4.99 18.35
N PRO A 257 -4.08 6.11 17.63
CA PRO A 257 -4.72 6.27 16.32
C PRO A 257 -3.86 5.81 15.14
N CYS A 258 -4.54 5.45 14.03
CA CYS A 258 -3.90 5.07 12.78
C CYS A 258 -3.04 6.21 12.22
N ASP A 259 -1.83 5.86 11.77
CA ASP A 259 -0.90 6.82 11.16
C ASP A 259 -1.26 7.10 9.70
N LEU A 260 -1.68 6.06 8.94
CA LEU A 260 -1.95 6.19 7.53
C LEU A 260 -3.02 5.20 7.04
N HIS A 261 -4.15 5.73 6.57
CA HIS A 261 -5.10 5.00 5.74
C HIS A 261 -4.77 5.24 4.26
N ILE A 262 -4.49 4.18 3.49
CA ILE A 262 -4.34 4.24 2.03
C ILE A 262 -5.62 3.72 1.41
N VAL A 263 -6.30 4.53 0.60
CA VAL A 263 -7.61 4.19 0.02
C VAL A 263 -7.70 4.63 -1.44
N GLY A 264 -8.54 3.97 -2.22
CA GLY A 264 -8.89 4.44 -3.56
C GLY A 264 -9.71 5.74 -3.51
N LYS A 265 -9.55 6.58 -4.52
CA LYS A 265 -10.25 7.87 -4.62
C LYS A 265 -11.78 7.76 -4.49
N GLU A 266 -12.36 6.64 -4.91
CA GLU A 266 -13.81 6.39 -4.92
C GLU A 266 -14.42 6.25 -3.52
N ILE A 267 -13.61 5.87 -2.53
CA ILE A 267 -14.08 5.67 -1.14
C ILE A 267 -13.51 6.70 -0.16
N ILE A 268 -12.77 7.70 -0.66
CA ILE A 268 -12.11 8.69 0.19
C ILE A 268 -13.11 9.47 1.04
N ARG A 269 -14.32 9.76 0.52
CA ARG A 269 -15.36 10.47 1.28
C ARG A 269 -15.76 9.75 2.55
N PHE A 270 -15.80 8.43 2.54
CA PHE A 270 -16.15 7.65 3.70
C PHE A 270 -15.04 7.67 4.75
N HIS A 271 -13.79 7.68 4.34
CA HIS A 271 -12.62 7.69 5.22
C HIS A 271 -12.27 9.08 5.76
N THR A 272 -12.72 10.13 5.08
CA THR A 272 -12.42 11.51 5.48
C THR A 272 -13.61 12.24 6.11
N ILE A 273 -14.84 11.79 5.85
CA ILE A 273 -16.07 12.39 6.40
C ILE A 273 -16.73 11.44 7.40
N VAL A 274 -17.17 10.28 6.95
CA VAL A 274 -17.97 9.35 7.78
C VAL A 274 -17.12 8.79 8.93
N TRP A 275 -15.95 8.27 8.64
CA TRP A 275 -15.05 7.68 9.63
C TRP A 275 -14.62 8.65 10.72
N PRO A 276 -14.12 9.86 10.41
CA PRO A 276 -13.82 10.84 11.45
C PRO A 276 -15.03 11.20 12.31
N ILE A 277 -16.21 11.35 11.71
CA ILE A 277 -17.44 11.67 12.46
C ILE A 277 -17.84 10.51 13.39
N MET A 278 -17.73 9.26 12.94
CA MET A 278 -17.95 8.09 13.79
C MET A 278 -17.01 8.11 15.02
N LEU A 279 -15.73 8.38 14.79
CA LEU A 279 -14.74 8.47 15.86
C LEU A 279 -15.01 9.65 16.80
N MET A 280 -15.43 10.81 16.27
CA MET A 280 -15.84 11.96 17.08
C MET A 280 -17.04 11.62 17.97
N ALA A 281 -18.03 10.90 17.45
CA ALA A 281 -19.21 10.45 18.21
C ALA A 281 -18.83 9.42 19.29
N LEU A 282 -17.82 8.60 19.04
CA LEU A 282 -17.26 7.64 20.00
C LEU A 282 -16.27 8.26 20.99
N ASN A 283 -15.93 9.56 20.85
CA ASN A 283 -14.88 10.24 21.61
C ASN A 283 -13.51 9.56 21.48
N LEU A 284 -13.17 9.08 20.28
CA LEU A 284 -11.89 8.49 19.95
C LEU A 284 -10.99 9.47 19.19
N PRO A 285 -9.65 9.36 19.31
CA PRO A 285 -8.72 10.10 18.47
C PRO A 285 -8.92 9.77 16.99
N LEU A 286 -8.70 10.76 16.14
CA LEU A 286 -8.82 10.59 14.68
C LEU A 286 -7.52 10.03 14.08
N PRO A 287 -7.57 9.36 12.90
CA PRO A 287 -6.38 8.98 12.15
C PRO A 287 -5.54 10.20 11.81
N LYS A 288 -4.23 10.03 11.69
CA LYS A 288 -3.33 11.14 11.38
C LYS A 288 -3.40 11.55 9.92
N LYS A 289 -3.57 10.59 9.01
CA LYS A 289 -3.60 10.83 7.56
C LYS A 289 -4.45 9.83 6.81
N VAL A 290 -5.17 10.32 5.80
CA VAL A 290 -5.85 9.53 4.78
C VAL A 290 -5.29 9.92 3.41
N PHE A 291 -4.71 8.95 2.71
CA PHE A 291 -4.19 9.16 1.36
C PHE A 291 -5.10 8.50 0.32
N GLY A 292 -5.68 9.31 -0.56
CA GLY A 292 -6.54 8.87 -1.64
C GLY A 292 -5.77 8.71 -2.95
N HIS A 293 -5.39 7.46 -3.30
CA HIS A 293 -4.71 7.20 -4.57
C HIS A 293 -5.68 7.12 -5.76
N GLY A 294 -5.16 7.31 -6.97
CA GLY A 294 -5.90 7.15 -8.23
C GLY A 294 -6.14 5.69 -8.60
N TRP A 295 -6.88 5.47 -9.67
CA TRP A 295 -7.12 4.13 -10.20
C TRP A 295 -5.94 3.63 -11.03
N LEU A 296 -5.72 2.32 -10.98
CA LEU A 296 -4.95 1.64 -12.01
C LEU A 296 -5.93 1.19 -13.10
N VAL A 297 -5.79 1.76 -14.29
CA VAL A 297 -6.64 1.46 -15.46
C VAL A 297 -5.88 0.61 -16.48
N ILE A 298 -6.61 -0.17 -17.26
CA ILE A 298 -6.06 -0.94 -18.40
C ILE A 298 -6.70 -0.39 -19.67
N ASP A 299 -5.89 -0.10 -20.69
CA ASP A 299 -6.34 0.45 -21.98
C ASP A 299 -7.25 1.69 -21.85
N GLY A 300 -6.93 2.56 -20.88
CA GLY A 300 -7.69 3.76 -20.59
C GLY A 300 -9.05 3.55 -19.93
N GLY A 301 -9.39 2.31 -19.55
CA GLY A 301 -10.65 1.94 -18.93
C GLY A 301 -10.51 1.23 -17.59
N LYS A 302 -11.61 1.19 -16.82
CA LYS A 302 -11.68 0.46 -15.56
C LYS A 302 -11.57 -1.04 -15.82
N ILE A 303 -10.80 -1.75 -14.98
CA ILE A 303 -10.64 -3.21 -15.06
C ILE A 303 -11.97 -3.89 -14.74
N SER A 304 -12.45 -4.75 -15.65
CA SER A 304 -13.71 -5.48 -15.48
C SER A 304 -13.70 -6.78 -16.26
N LYS A 305 -14.17 -7.86 -15.64
CA LYS A 305 -14.40 -9.14 -16.34
C LYS A 305 -15.40 -9.04 -17.48
N SER A 306 -16.41 -8.17 -17.33
CA SER A 306 -17.43 -7.95 -18.36
C SER A 306 -16.91 -7.19 -19.59
N LEU A 307 -15.79 -6.48 -19.46
CA LEU A 307 -15.11 -5.80 -20.57
C LEU A 307 -14.03 -6.67 -21.21
N GLY A 308 -13.76 -7.88 -20.66
CA GLY A 308 -12.76 -8.80 -21.18
C GLY A 308 -11.31 -8.36 -20.96
N ASN A 309 -11.06 -7.29 -20.19
CA ASN A 309 -9.73 -6.76 -19.88
C ASN A 309 -9.20 -7.23 -18.51
N TYR A 310 -9.81 -8.25 -17.91
CA TYR A 310 -9.35 -8.88 -16.67
C TYR A 310 -8.37 -10.01 -16.98
N LYS A 311 -7.21 -9.97 -16.33
CA LYS A 311 -6.24 -11.06 -16.26
C LYS A 311 -5.94 -11.32 -14.78
N ASP A 312 -5.77 -12.59 -14.39
CA ASP A 312 -5.40 -12.93 -13.01
C ASP A 312 -3.99 -12.38 -12.73
N PRO A 313 -3.78 -11.63 -11.65
CA PRO A 313 -2.46 -11.09 -11.32
C PRO A 313 -1.36 -12.16 -11.22
N ARG A 314 -1.69 -13.40 -10.87
CA ARG A 314 -0.75 -14.52 -10.80
C ARG A 314 -0.14 -14.86 -12.15
N GLU A 315 -0.87 -14.69 -13.25
CA GLU A 315 -0.33 -14.89 -14.59
C GLU A 315 0.82 -13.91 -14.90
N TYR A 316 0.74 -12.68 -14.38
CA TYR A 316 1.84 -11.72 -14.49
C TYR A 316 3.01 -12.09 -13.56
N ILE A 317 2.71 -12.57 -12.34
CA ILE A 317 3.75 -13.01 -11.38
C ILE A 317 4.52 -14.21 -11.96
N ASP A 318 3.82 -15.18 -12.54
CA ASP A 318 4.42 -16.36 -13.15
C ASP A 318 5.27 -16.03 -14.38
N ALA A 319 4.84 -15.05 -15.18
CA ALA A 319 5.54 -14.63 -16.39
C ALA A 319 6.76 -13.73 -16.12
N TYR A 320 6.69 -12.84 -15.13
CA TYR A 320 7.65 -11.74 -14.95
C TYR A 320 8.34 -11.74 -13.59
N GLY A 321 7.86 -12.53 -12.64
CA GLY A 321 8.33 -12.54 -11.25
C GLY A 321 7.66 -11.48 -10.38
N VAL A 322 7.59 -11.77 -9.09
CA VAL A 322 6.89 -10.92 -8.10
C VAL A 322 7.51 -9.53 -8.02
N ASP A 323 8.83 -9.42 -8.00
CA ASP A 323 9.52 -8.15 -7.83
C ASP A 323 9.42 -7.24 -9.07
N ALA A 324 9.23 -7.80 -10.27
CA ALA A 324 8.94 -7.00 -11.46
C ALA A 324 7.56 -6.32 -11.36
N ILE A 325 6.55 -7.05 -10.86
CA ILE A 325 5.21 -6.52 -10.63
C ILE A 325 5.23 -5.44 -9.53
N ARG A 326 5.92 -5.71 -8.41
CA ARG A 326 6.07 -4.76 -7.31
C ARG A 326 6.77 -3.49 -7.79
N TYR A 327 7.89 -3.64 -8.49
CA TYR A 327 8.65 -2.50 -9.03
C TYR A 327 7.80 -1.66 -9.98
N PHE A 328 7.11 -2.30 -10.93
CA PHE A 328 6.21 -1.61 -11.85
C PHE A 328 5.14 -0.79 -11.10
N ALA A 329 4.44 -1.43 -10.16
CA ALA A 329 3.38 -0.78 -9.38
C ALA A 329 3.89 0.44 -8.59
N LEU A 330 5.10 0.35 -8.03
CA LEU A 330 5.69 1.38 -7.19
C LEU A 330 6.42 2.48 -7.97
N ARG A 331 6.86 2.18 -9.20
CA ARG A 331 7.68 3.09 -10.00
C ARG A 331 6.93 3.78 -11.12
N GLU A 332 6.08 3.03 -11.86
CA GLU A 332 5.39 3.54 -13.05
C GLU A 332 4.09 4.27 -12.71
N VAL A 333 3.39 3.80 -11.69
CA VAL A 333 2.08 4.35 -11.33
C VAL A 333 2.25 5.59 -10.46
N PRO A 334 1.79 6.77 -10.91
CA PRO A 334 1.85 7.99 -10.09
C PRO A 334 1.01 7.82 -8.82
N PHE A 335 1.65 7.94 -7.64
CA PHE A 335 0.92 7.84 -6.39
C PHE A 335 0.12 9.12 -6.14
N GLY A 336 -1.23 9.02 -6.13
CA GLY A 336 -2.16 10.15 -6.00
C GLY A 336 -2.94 10.49 -7.27
N SER A 337 -2.53 9.98 -8.44
CA SER A 337 -3.23 10.16 -9.72
C SER A 337 -3.57 8.81 -10.35
N ASP A 338 -4.43 8.82 -11.36
CA ASP A 338 -4.70 7.61 -12.14
C ASP A 338 -3.46 7.20 -12.92
N GLY A 339 -3.17 5.91 -12.94
CA GLY A 339 -2.08 5.32 -13.70
C GLY A 339 -2.59 4.26 -14.68
N SER A 340 -1.82 4.01 -15.74
CA SER A 340 -2.15 2.98 -16.71
C SER A 340 -1.26 1.76 -16.53
N PHE A 341 -1.88 0.58 -16.51
CA PHE A 341 -1.16 -0.68 -16.61
C PHE A 341 -1.14 -1.13 -18.06
N SER A 342 0.03 -1.41 -18.58
CA SER A 342 0.21 -2.15 -19.83
C SER A 342 1.34 -3.16 -19.67
N GLU A 343 1.21 -4.29 -20.34
CA GLU A 343 2.23 -5.35 -20.30
C GLU A 343 3.54 -4.86 -20.97
N ASP A 344 3.45 -4.05 -22.01
CA ASP A 344 4.62 -3.42 -22.66
C ASP A 344 5.38 -2.49 -21.70
N ALA A 345 4.67 -1.68 -20.91
CA ALA A 345 5.32 -0.81 -19.92
C ALA A 345 5.99 -1.63 -18.81
N LEU A 346 5.36 -2.72 -18.35
CA LEU A 346 5.95 -3.67 -17.41
C LEU A 346 7.24 -4.29 -17.97
N ILE A 347 7.21 -4.77 -19.21
CA ILE A 347 8.38 -5.35 -19.90
C ILE A 347 9.49 -4.30 -20.05
N ASN A 348 9.15 -3.09 -20.47
CA ASN A 348 10.12 -2.01 -20.65
C ASN A 348 10.81 -1.64 -19.34
N ARG A 349 10.04 -1.55 -18.22
CA ARG A 349 10.63 -1.30 -16.89
C ARG A 349 11.48 -2.45 -16.41
N THR A 350 11.03 -3.69 -16.60
CA THR A 350 11.81 -4.87 -16.23
C THR A 350 13.12 -4.93 -16.99
N ASN A 351 13.10 -4.73 -18.31
CA ASN A 351 14.30 -4.76 -19.13
C ASN A 351 15.23 -3.57 -18.88
N GLY A 352 14.66 -2.36 -18.82
CA GLY A 352 15.44 -1.12 -18.71
C GLY A 352 16.06 -0.93 -17.32
N ASP A 353 15.24 -1.01 -16.28
CA ASP A 353 15.68 -0.69 -14.93
C ASP A 353 16.21 -1.95 -14.21
N LEU A 354 15.44 -3.02 -14.15
CA LEU A 354 15.80 -4.19 -13.33
C LEU A 354 16.88 -5.05 -13.97
N ALA A 355 16.77 -5.38 -15.25
CA ALA A 355 17.77 -6.22 -15.92
C ALA A 355 19.03 -5.42 -16.31
N ASN A 356 18.88 -4.27 -17.00
CA ASN A 356 20.03 -3.54 -17.53
C ASN A 356 20.75 -2.69 -16.47
N ILE A 357 20.00 -1.92 -15.63
CA ILE A 357 20.67 -1.05 -14.65
C ILE A 357 21.13 -1.87 -13.45
N LEU A 358 20.20 -2.56 -12.76
CA LEU A 358 20.51 -3.28 -11.52
C LEU A 358 21.18 -4.63 -11.78
N GLY A 359 20.57 -5.49 -12.57
CA GLY A 359 21.04 -6.86 -12.78
C GLY A 359 22.42 -6.91 -13.43
N ASN A 360 22.63 -6.09 -14.46
CA ASN A 360 23.92 -6.01 -15.14
C ASN A 360 25.02 -5.41 -14.24
N LEU A 361 24.70 -4.38 -13.44
CA LEU A 361 25.63 -3.81 -12.48
C LEU A 361 26.16 -4.86 -11.49
N VAL A 362 25.24 -5.59 -10.84
CA VAL A 362 25.59 -6.63 -9.86
C VAL A 362 26.41 -7.73 -10.52
N ASN A 363 25.96 -8.24 -11.67
CA ASN A 363 26.63 -9.32 -12.39
C ASN A 363 28.04 -8.93 -12.85
N ARG A 364 28.20 -7.75 -13.46
CA ARG A 364 29.52 -7.23 -13.92
C ARG A 364 30.47 -7.03 -12.73
N THR A 365 30.01 -6.44 -11.63
CA THR A 365 30.84 -6.18 -10.45
C THR A 365 31.34 -7.48 -9.83
N ILE A 366 30.45 -8.44 -9.55
CA ILE A 366 30.82 -9.73 -8.99
C ILE A 366 31.72 -10.50 -9.96
N GLY A 367 31.42 -10.47 -11.26
CA GLY A 367 32.24 -11.09 -12.30
C GLY A 367 33.67 -10.56 -12.36
N MET A 368 33.87 -9.24 -12.23
CA MET A 368 35.20 -8.62 -12.18
C MET A 368 35.95 -8.98 -10.90
N ILE A 369 35.28 -9.01 -9.73
CA ILE A 369 35.89 -9.40 -8.45
C ILE A 369 36.36 -10.85 -8.54
N ASN A 370 35.52 -11.77 -9.02
CA ASN A 370 35.92 -13.17 -9.23
C ASN A 370 37.11 -13.29 -10.18
N LYS A 371 37.07 -12.57 -11.31
CA LYS A 371 38.10 -12.66 -12.35
C LYS A 371 39.46 -12.11 -11.92
N TYR A 372 39.50 -10.99 -11.20
CA TYR A 372 40.74 -10.28 -10.91
C TYR A 372 41.30 -10.53 -9.52
N PHE A 373 40.46 -10.99 -8.57
CA PHE A 373 40.82 -11.18 -7.16
C PHE A 373 40.31 -12.50 -6.57
N ASP A 374 40.01 -13.49 -7.40
CA ASP A 374 39.53 -14.80 -6.96
C ASP A 374 38.35 -14.70 -5.96
N GLY A 375 37.49 -13.71 -6.21
CA GLY A 375 36.29 -13.44 -5.41
C GLY A 375 36.51 -12.56 -4.16
N GLU A 376 37.75 -12.25 -3.77
CA GLU A 376 38.00 -11.47 -2.56
C GLU A 376 37.93 -9.96 -2.82
N VAL A 377 37.09 -9.25 -2.07
CA VAL A 377 36.99 -7.78 -2.11
C VAL A 377 37.81 -7.19 -0.99
N SER A 378 38.80 -6.34 -1.33
CA SER A 378 39.65 -5.65 -0.37
C SER A 378 39.66 -4.13 -0.63
N ASN A 379 39.36 -3.36 0.43
CA ASN A 379 39.61 -1.91 0.38
C ASN A 379 41.08 -1.63 0.58
N LYS A 380 41.74 -1.02 -0.42
CA LYS A 380 43.17 -0.62 -0.40
C LYS A 380 43.35 0.86 -0.15
N GLY A 381 42.31 1.66 -0.14
CA GLY A 381 42.36 3.10 0.16
C GLY A 381 43.05 3.94 -0.89
N VAL A 382 43.28 3.42 -2.11
CA VAL A 382 43.84 4.18 -3.22
C VAL A 382 42.74 4.97 -3.90
N SER A 383 42.47 6.18 -3.39
CA SER A 383 41.36 7.04 -3.82
C SER A 383 41.75 8.04 -4.89
N GLU A 384 40.79 8.40 -5.74
CA GLU A 384 40.85 9.49 -6.71
C GLU A 384 39.62 10.41 -6.54
N GLU A 385 39.60 11.58 -7.18
CA GLU A 385 38.51 12.56 -7.03
C GLU A 385 37.14 12.00 -7.41
N ILE A 386 37.07 11.12 -8.42
CA ILE A 386 35.85 10.46 -8.87
C ILE A 386 35.22 9.62 -7.76
N ASP A 387 36.03 9.02 -6.88
CA ASP A 387 35.54 8.21 -5.76
C ASP A 387 34.78 9.05 -4.74
N ASN A 388 35.31 10.27 -4.46
CA ASN A 388 34.71 11.18 -3.49
C ASN A 388 33.29 11.60 -3.89
N ASN A 389 33.04 11.77 -5.19
CA ASN A 389 31.72 12.12 -5.70
C ASN A 389 30.72 10.95 -5.50
N LEU A 390 31.15 9.74 -5.85
CA LEU A 390 30.35 8.53 -5.64
C LEU A 390 30.03 8.28 -4.16
N ILE A 391 31.04 8.42 -3.29
CA ILE A 391 30.89 8.24 -1.84
C ILE A 391 29.85 9.24 -1.28
N LYS A 392 29.97 10.52 -1.60
CA LYS A 392 29.03 11.56 -1.16
C LYS A 392 27.60 11.30 -1.65
N GLU A 393 27.44 10.83 -2.89
CA GLU A 393 26.14 10.46 -3.43
C GLU A 393 25.52 9.30 -2.64
N ALA A 394 26.31 8.24 -2.38
CA ALA A 394 25.86 7.08 -1.63
C ALA A 394 25.49 7.43 -0.17
N GLU A 395 26.31 8.24 0.51
CA GLU A 395 26.07 8.68 1.90
C GLU A 395 24.86 9.60 2.05
N SER A 396 24.52 10.38 1.01
CA SER A 396 23.35 11.27 1.02
C SER A 396 22.05 10.59 0.61
N LEU A 397 22.10 9.38 0.04
CA LEU A 397 20.95 8.72 -0.55
C LEU A 397 19.85 8.43 0.47
N TYR A 398 20.20 7.94 1.68
CA TYR A 398 19.19 7.62 2.70
C TYR A 398 18.36 8.86 3.08
N ILE A 399 18.94 10.06 3.11
CA ILE A 399 18.23 11.33 3.41
C ILE A 399 17.22 11.64 2.31
N LYS A 400 17.60 11.44 1.03
CA LYS A 400 16.71 11.67 -0.12
C LYS A 400 15.52 10.69 -0.06
N VAL A 401 15.82 9.40 0.15
CA VAL A 401 14.80 8.35 0.25
C VAL A 401 13.85 8.64 1.43
N GLU A 402 14.38 8.98 2.62
CA GLU A 402 13.57 9.31 3.79
C GLU A 402 12.64 10.50 3.53
N ASN A 403 13.15 11.56 2.91
CA ASN A 403 12.36 12.75 2.57
C ASN A 403 11.21 12.42 1.62
N TYR A 404 11.46 11.60 0.58
CA TYR A 404 10.41 11.18 -0.35
C TYR A 404 9.41 10.22 0.31
N MET A 405 9.87 9.25 1.08
CA MET A 405 8.99 8.30 1.77
C MET A 405 8.10 8.98 2.82
N ASN A 406 8.59 9.98 3.53
CA ASN A 406 7.79 10.76 4.48
C ASN A 406 6.72 11.62 3.78
N LYS A 407 6.91 11.96 2.51
CA LYS A 407 5.93 12.66 1.65
C LYS A 407 5.07 11.70 0.82
N LEU A 408 5.20 10.41 1.02
CA LEU A 408 4.53 9.37 0.23
C LEU A 408 4.84 9.44 -1.29
N GLU A 409 5.98 10.01 -1.65
CA GLU A 409 6.47 10.10 -3.03
C GLU A 409 7.30 8.86 -3.41
N VAL A 410 6.70 7.69 -3.29
CA VAL A 410 7.34 6.37 -3.49
C VAL A 410 8.08 6.25 -4.83
N PRO A 411 7.52 6.69 -5.99
CA PRO A 411 8.25 6.64 -7.26
C PRO A 411 9.56 7.43 -7.24
N LYS A 412 9.60 8.60 -6.55
CA LYS A 412 10.81 9.42 -6.46
C LYS A 412 11.87 8.82 -5.52
N ALA A 413 11.43 8.13 -4.46
CA ALA A 413 12.33 7.37 -3.61
C ALA A 413 13.04 6.27 -4.41
N LEU A 414 12.30 5.49 -5.19
CA LEU A 414 12.85 4.48 -6.10
C LEU A 414 13.78 5.08 -7.15
N ASP A 415 13.40 6.20 -7.77
CA ASP A 415 14.24 6.90 -8.76
C ASP A 415 15.60 7.28 -8.18
N SER A 416 15.60 7.82 -6.94
CA SER A 416 16.84 8.20 -6.26
C SER A 416 17.77 7.00 -6.00
N ILE A 417 17.20 5.83 -5.69
CA ILE A 417 17.99 4.60 -5.52
C ILE A 417 18.57 4.15 -6.86
N PHE A 418 17.78 4.20 -7.93
CA PHE A 418 18.24 3.84 -9.26
C PHE A 418 19.23 4.87 -9.86
N ASP A 419 19.20 6.13 -9.42
CA ASP A 419 20.24 7.11 -9.77
C ASP A 419 21.60 6.66 -9.24
N LEU A 420 21.69 6.19 -8.00
CA LEU A 420 22.94 5.61 -7.49
C LEU A 420 23.39 4.41 -8.35
N PHE A 421 22.50 3.50 -8.75
CA PHE A 421 22.89 2.37 -9.60
C PHE A 421 23.34 2.82 -11.00
N ARG A 422 22.75 3.87 -11.56
CA ARG A 422 23.23 4.52 -12.79
C ARG A 422 24.63 5.13 -12.62
N SER A 423 24.85 5.83 -11.50
CA SER A 423 26.17 6.39 -11.16
C SER A 423 27.23 5.32 -10.98
N LEU A 424 26.89 4.17 -10.37
CA LEU A 424 27.78 3.03 -10.24
C LEU A 424 28.14 2.40 -11.61
N ASN A 425 27.18 2.26 -12.52
CA ASN A 425 27.46 1.81 -13.89
C ASN A 425 28.40 2.79 -14.62
N LYS A 426 28.12 4.10 -14.51
CA LYS A 426 28.97 5.14 -15.07
C LYS A 426 30.38 5.10 -14.46
N TYR A 427 30.51 4.89 -13.16
CA TYR A 427 31.78 4.75 -12.46
C TYR A 427 32.62 3.56 -12.99
N ILE A 428 31.98 2.42 -13.35
CA ILE A 428 32.66 1.31 -14.03
C ILE A 428 33.26 1.79 -15.36
N ASP A 429 32.48 2.52 -16.15
CA ASP A 429 32.91 2.95 -17.49
C ASP A 429 34.01 4.03 -17.41
N GLU A 430 34.00 4.91 -16.43
CA GLU A 430 34.99 5.97 -16.22
C GLU A 430 36.29 5.43 -15.61
N THR A 431 36.23 4.51 -14.66
CA THR A 431 37.43 3.92 -14.02
C THR A 431 38.07 2.80 -14.83
N THR A 432 37.35 2.26 -15.82
CA THR A 432 37.84 1.22 -16.75
C THR A 432 38.59 0.07 -16.04
N PRO A 433 37.95 -0.71 -15.13
CA PRO A 433 38.63 -1.74 -14.32
C PRO A 433 39.41 -2.77 -15.14
N TRP A 434 38.95 -3.07 -16.38
CA TRP A 434 39.61 -4.00 -17.29
C TRP A 434 40.93 -3.44 -17.87
N ILE A 435 41.14 -2.12 -17.81
CA ILE A 435 42.44 -1.48 -18.16
C ILE A 435 43.35 -1.49 -16.94
N LEU A 436 42.85 -1.14 -15.76
CA LEU A 436 43.59 -1.22 -14.49
C LEU A 436 44.13 -2.63 -14.25
N ALA A 437 43.35 -3.67 -14.59
CA ALA A 437 43.73 -5.07 -14.43
C ALA A 437 44.92 -5.53 -15.30
N LYS A 438 45.35 -4.73 -16.32
CA LYS A 438 46.49 -5.05 -17.17
C LYS A 438 47.81 -4.56 -16.62
N ASP A 439 47.80 -3.76 -15.56
CA ASP A 439 48.98 -3.11 -14.95
C ASP A 439 49.06 -3.49 -13.48
N ASP A 440 50.02 -4.34 -13.14
CA ASP A 440 50.19 -4.83 -11.77
C ASP A 440 50.44 -3.69 -10.74
N SER A 441 51.03 -2.56 -11.19
CA SER A 441 51.21 -1.39 -10.33
C SER A 441 49.92 -0.70 -9.94
N LYS A 442 48.83 -0.95 -10.66
CA LYS A 442 47.46 -0.41 -10.43
C LYS A 442 46.53 -1.37 -9.71
N LYS A 443 47.05 -2.52 -9.26
CA LYS A 443 46.23 -3.56 -8.60
C LYS A 443 45.50 -3.08 -7.35
N ASP A 444 46.15 -2.23 -6.53
CA ASP A 444 45.52 -1.67 -5.33
C ASP A 444 44.45 -0.62 -5.69
N ARG A 445 44.66 0.15 -6.77
CA ARG A 445 43.60 1.02 -7.30
C ARG A 445 42.41 0.24 -7.80
N LEU A 446 42.63 -0.81 -8.57
CA LEU A 446 41.55 -1.72 -9.03
C LEU A 446 40.76 -2.31 -7.85
N ALA A 447 41.44 -2.77 -6.79
CA ALA A 447 40.78 -3.31 -5.60
C ALA A 447 39.90 -2.24 -4.92
N THR A 448 40.38 -0.98 -4.83
CA THR A 448 39.59 0.14 -4.29
C THR A 448 38.36 0.42 -5.14
N VAL A 449 38.50 0.43 -6.46
CA VAL A 449 37.36 0.62 -7.40
C VAL A 449 36.29 -0.46 -7.22
N LEU A 450 36.69 -1.73 -7.16
CA LEU A 450 35.73 -2.84 -6.99
C LEU A 450 35.10 -2.83 -5.59
N TYR A 451 35.83 -2.40 -4.55
CA TYR A 451 35.28 -2.18 -3.23
C TYR A 451 34.20 -1.08 -3.23
N ASN A 452 34.47 0.06 -3.87
CA ASN A 452 33.52 1.14 -3.96
C ASN A 452 32.24 0.73 -4.70
N LEU A 453 32.35 -0.07 -5.75
CA LEU A 453 31.21 -0.62 -6.48
C LEU A 453 30.34 -1.53 -5.59
N ILE A 454 30.97 -2.47 -4.88
CA ILE A 454 30.21 -3.42 -4.06
C ILE A 454 29.55 -2.74 -2.86
N GLU A 455 30.22 -1.75 -2.26
CA GLU A 455 29.67 -0.94 -1.18
C GLU A 455 28.48 -0.09 -1.64
N GLY A 456 28.62 0.57 -2.80
CA GLY A 456 27.50 1.32 -3.41
C GLY A 456 26.30 0.41 -3.74
N ILE A 457 26.56 -0.81 -4.25
CA ILE A 457 25.52 -1.83 -4.47
C ILE A 457 24.85 -2.20 -3.14
N ARG A 458 25.63 -2.45 -2.07
CA ARG A 458 25.09 -2.76 -0.75
C ARG A 458 24.16 -1.66 -0.24
N ILE A 459 24.62 -0.41 -0.24
CA ILE A 459 23.85 0.75 0.23
C ILE A 459 22.54 0.88 -0.55
N GLY A 460 22.62 0.87 -1.89
CA GLY A 460 21.43 0.94 -2.74
C GLY A 460 20.46 -0.24 -2.49
N THR A 461 21.00 -1.46 -2.27
CA THR A 461 20.20 -2.66 -2.03
C THR A 461 19.47 -2.61 -0.68
N VAL A 462 20.12 -2.11 0.39
CA VAL A 462 19.46 -1.94 1.70
C VAL A 462 18.25 -1.00 1.57
N LEU A 463 18.40 0.11 0.87
CA LEU A 463 17.32 1.08 0.66
C LEU A 463 16.24 0.56 -0.31
N LEU A 464 16.59 -0.35 -1.21
CA LEU A 464 15.68 -0.98 -2.17
C LEU A 464 14.83 -2.11 -1.54
N ARG A 465 15.27 -2.67 -0.40
CA ARG A 465 14.66 -3.84 0.26
C ARG A 465 13.15 -3.73 0.52
N PRO A 466 12.58 -2.56 0.92
CA PRO A 466 11.14 -2.43 1.11
C PRO A 466 10.31 -2.63 -0.17
N PHE A 467 10.90 -2.38 -1.33
CA PHE A 467 10.21 -2.31 -2.62
C PHE A 467 10.23 -3.64 -3.37
N ILE A 468 11.39 -4.28 -3.47
CA ILE A 468 11.61 -5.56 -4.16
C ILE A 468 12.40 -6.54 -3.28
N PRO A 469 11.76 -7.07 -2.23
CA PRO A 469 12.43 -7.81 -1.15
C PRO A 469 13.13 -9.08 -1.61
N GLU A 470 12.54 -9.88 -2.51
CA GLU A 470 13.12 -11.13 -2.98
C GLU A 470 14.45 -10.91 -3.71
N THR A 471 14.49 -9.92 -4.61
CA THR A 471 15.70 -9.58 -5.37
C THR A 471 16.81 -9.07 -4.46
N THR A 472 16.47 -8.25 -3.48
CA THR A 472 17.49 -7.69 -2.55
C THR A 472 18.13 -8.78 -1.69
N GLU A 473 17.37 -9.78 -1.24
CA GLU A 473 17.94 -10.94 -0.53
C GLU A 473 18.89 -11.76 -1.44
N LYS A 474 18.55 -11.92 -2.73
CA LYS A 474 19.44 -12.56 -3.72
C LYS A 474 20.74 -11.75 -3.90
N ILE A 475 20.66 -10.41 -3.94
CA ILE A 475 21.85 -9.55 -4.04
C ILE A 475 22.71 -9.69 -2.78
N PHE A 476 22.15 -9.59 -1.57
CA PHE A 476 22.89 -9.74 -0.32
C PHE A 476 23.62 -11.09 -0.24
N LYS A 477 22.98 -12.17 -0.67
CA LYS A 477 23.58 -13.48 -0.74
C LYS A 477 24.75 -13.51 -1.74
N GLN A 478 24.60 -12.93 -2.92
CA GLN A 478 25.66 -12.90 -3.95
C GLN A 478 26.85 -12.07 -3.51
N ILE A 479 26.64 -10.92 -2.87
CA ILE A 479 27.72 -10.07 -2.36
C ILE A 479 28.23 -10.56 -0.98
N ASN A 480 27.60 -11.58 -0.39
CA ASN A 480 27.96 -12.22 0.87
C ASN A 480 28.10 -11.22 2.03
N THR A 481 27.04 -10.45 2.31
CA THR A 481 27.02 -9.48 3.41
C THR A 481 25.79 -9.70 4.30
N ASP A 482 26.01 -9.53 5.60
CA ASP A 482 24.99 -9.49 6.66
C ASP A 482 24.73 -8.05 7.17
N ASN A 483 25.51 -7.07 6.69
CA ASN A 483 25.36 -5.66 7.06
C ASN A 483 24.27 -4.99 6.25
N THR A 484 23.00 -5.28 6.62
CA THR A 484 21.78 -4.89 5.91
C THR A 484 20.87 -3.95 6.71
N SER A 485 21.36 -3.37 7.81
CA SER A 485 20.60 -2.45 8.65
C SER A 485 20.49 -1.06 8.01
N TYR A 486 19.41 -0.33 8.33
CA TYR A 486 19.24 1.05 7.88
C TYR A 486 20.38 1.98 8.34
N ASP A 487 20.86 1.79 9.57
CA ASP A 487 21.97 2.60 10.10
C ASP A 487 23.27 2.38 9.34
N SER A 488 23.46 1.21 8.74
CA SER A 488 24.67 0.87 8.00
C SER A 488 24.84 1.62 6.65
N VAL A 489 23.80 2.31 6.19
CA VAL A 489 23.86 3.07 4.92
C VAL A 489 24.16 4.56 5.12
N LYS A 490 24.29 5.01 6.36
CA LYS A 490 24.54 6.43 6.70
C LYS A 490 25.98 6.84 6.47
N GLU A 491 26.88 5.88 6.49
CA GLU A 491 28.31 6.07 6.26
C GLU A 491 28.82 5.06 5.21
N PHE A 492 29.69 5.51 4.33
CA PHE A 492 30.32 4.64 3.33
C PHE A 492 31.42 3.78 3.97
N GLY A 493 31.55 2.52 3.54
CA GLY A 493 32.57 1.60 4.08
C GLY A 493 32.03 0.51 4.98
N GLY A 494 30.70 0.31 5.01
CA GLY A 494 30.04 -0.73 5.76
C GLY A 494 30.23 -2.15 5.21
N TYR A 495 30.68 -2.32 3.96
CA TYR A 495 31.03 -3.63 3.42
C TYR A 495 32.36 -4.13 4.00
N LYS A 496 32.37 -5.32 4.57
CA LYS A 496 33.54 -5.87 5.25
C LYS A 496 34.65 -6.19 4.24
N SER A 497 35.80 -5.53 4.37
CA SER A 497 36.98 -5.82 3.56
C SER A 497 37.45 -7.27 3.73
N ARG A 498 38.00 -7.87 2.69
CA ARG A 498 38.39 -9.29 2.59
C ARG A 498 37.21 -10.27 2.63
N THR A 499 36.03 -9.81 2.23
CA THR A 499 34.88 -10.70 2.04
C THR A 499 34.98 -11.38 0.67
N LYS A 500 34.66 -12.65 0.62
CA LYS A 500 34.58 -13.42 -0.63
C LYS A 500 33.15 -13.39 -1.15
N VAL A 501 32.95 -12.81 -2.34
CA VAL A 501 31.64 -12.80 -3.01
C VAL A 501 31.29 -14.18 -3.58
N GLY A 502 30.01 -14.41 -3.85
CA GLY A 502 29.51 -15.61 -4.49
C GLY A 502 29.77 -15.63 -6.01
N ILE A 503 29.13 -16.60 -6.67
CA ILE A 503 29.08 -16.67 -8.12
C ILE A 503 27.97 -15.73 -8.61
N PRO A 504 28.20 -14.95 -9.70
CA PRO A 504 27.16 -14.08 -10.22
C PRO A 504 25.99 -14.88 -10.78
N GLU A 505 24.80 -14.57 -10.31
CA GLU A 505 23.54 -15.15 -10.78
C GLU A 505 22.72 -14.06 -11.48
N VAL A 506 22.01 -14.43 -12.54
CA VAL A 506 21.12 -13.51 -13.24
C VAL A 506 19.91 -13.18 -12.36
N LEU A 507 19.76 -11.91 -11.98
CA LEU A 507 18.64 -11.43 -11.15
C LEU A 507 17.34 -11.34 -11.95
N PHE A 508 17.43 -10.79 -13.16
CA PHE A 508 16.30 -10.64 -14.09
C PHE A 508 16.75 -11.03 -15.49
N GLN A 509 16.04 -11.97 -16.08
CA GLN A 509 16.24 -12.29 -17.49
C GLN A 509 15.62 -11.19 -18.35
N ARG A 510 16.30 -10.86 -19.46
CA ARG A 510 15.73 -9.94 -20.44
C ARG A 510 14.54 -10.61 -21.14
N ILE A 511 13.41 -9.91 -21.17
CA ILE A 511 12.19 -10.36 -21.81
C ILE A 511 12.24 -9.94 -23.28
N GLU A 512 12.12 -10.90 -24.20
CA GLU A 512 12.02 -10.61 -25.63
C GLU A 512 10.59 -10.20 -25.98
N THR A 513 10.44 -9.01 -26.57
CA THR A 513 9.18 -8.58 -27.17
C THR A 513 9.03 -9.25 -28.52
N LYS A 514 7.90 -9.94 -28.72
CA LYS A 514 7.57 -10.54 -30.01
C LYS A 514 7.22 -9.51 -31.05
#